data_86a1bda14d73a1df0bfdd931b88310db
#
_entry.id   86a1bda14d73a1df0bfdd931b88310db
#
_cell.length_a   1.000
_cell.length_b   1.000
_cell.length_c   1.000
_cell.angle_alpha   90.00
_cell.angle_beta   90.00
_cell.angle_gamma   90.00
#
_symmetry.space_group_name_H-M   'P 1'
#
loop_
_entity.id
_entity.type
_entity.pdbx_description
1 polymer ?
#
loop_
_entity_poly.entity_id
_entity_poly.type
_entity_poly.pdbx_seq_one_letter_code
_entity_poly.pdbx_strand_id
1 'polypeptide(L)'
;MKIKQVTTKEQLEEVFHIRKTVFVEEQGVPLKDEFDEHEETAKHMLIYYNNKPAASGRFRIVDDYTKIERICVLKEFRKYGLGKEVVASLEEAAKKEGLTQAKLHGQVQAEPFYHKLGYKTVSDVFMEDGIPHVIMKKEFSC
;
A
#
# COMPACT_ATOMS: atom_id res chain seq x y z
N MET A 1 -17.75 1.89 -6.04
CA MET A 1 -16.50 1.74 -5.26
C MET A 1 -16.72 2.20 -3.84
N LYS A 2 -16.30 1.41 -2.87
CA LYS A 2 -16.33 1.79 -1.45
C LYS A 2 -14.94 1.65 -0.86
N ILE A 3 -14.52 2.65 -0.08
CA ILE A 3 -13.22 2.66 0.59
C ILE A 3 -13.47 2.60 2.09
N LYS A 4 -12.88 1.62 2.76
CA LYS A 4 -13.05 1.45 4.20
C LYS A 4 -11.73 1.32 4.92
N GLN A 5 -11.59 1.99 6.06
CA GLN A 5 -10.51 1.69 6.98
C GLN A 5 -10.89 0.42 7.72
N VAL A 6 -9.93 -0.52 7.80
CA VAL A 6 -10.18 -1.83 8.43
C VAL A 6 -10.38 -1.65 9.93
N THR A 7 -11.51 -2.16 10.44
CA THR A 7 -11.84 -2.12 11.86
C THR A 7 -12.27 -3.47 12.40
N THR A 8 -12.48 -4.47 11.52
CA THR A 8 -12.93 -5.80 11.94
C THR A 8 -11.96 -6.88 11.49
N LYS A 9 -12.03 -8.02 12.16
CA LYS A 9 -11.20 -9.18 11.82
C LYS A 9 -11.54 -9.70 10.42
N GLU A 10 -12.82 -9.70 10.06
CA GLU A 10 -13.27 -10.15 8.74
C GLU A 10 -12.68 -9.29 7.62
N GLN A 11 -12.66 -7.97 7.83
CA GLN A 11 -12.03 -7.06 6.87
C GLN A 11 -10.53 -7.32 6.75
N LEU A 12 -9.85 -7.58 7.85
CA LEU A 12 -8.42 -7.87 7.83
C LEU A 12 -8.13 -9.17 7.09
N GLU A 13 -8.99 -10.18 7.25
CA GLU A 13 -8.86 -11.42 6.50
C GLU A 13 -9.03 -11.18 4.99
N GLU A 14 -9.94 -10.30 4.59
CA GLU A 14 -10.09 -9.92 3.19
C GLU A 14 -8.84 -9.22 2.65
N VAL A 15 -8.23 -8.33 3.44
CA VAL A 15 -6.94 -7.70 3.10
C VAL A 15 -5.87 -8.77 2.91
N PHE A 16 -5.76 -9.72 3.83
CA PHE A 16 -4.76 -10.78 3.75
C PHE A 16 -4.95 -11.65 2.51
N HIS A 17 -6.19 -11.94 2.13
CA HIS A 17 -6.48 -12.70 0.91
C HIS A 17 -5.97 -11.95 -0.34
N ILE A 18 -6.24 -10.65 -0.43
CA ILE A 18 -5.76 -9.83 -1.55
C ILE A 18 -4.23 -9.85 -1.61
N ARG A 19 -3.57 -9.64 -0.47
CA ARG A 19 -2.11 -9.60 -0.40
C ARG A 19 -1.49 -10.94 -0.75
N LYS A 20 -2.06 -12.03 -0.27
CA LYS A 20 -1.57 -13.36 -0.61
C LYS A 20 -1.68 -13.62 -2.11
N THR A 21 -2.81 -13.26 -2.72
CA THR A 21 -3.03 -13.45 -4.15
C THR A 21 -2.01 -12.66 -4.98
N VAL A 22 -1.79 -11.38 -4.63
CA VAL A 22 -0.90 -10.51 -5.41
C VAL A 22 0.58 -10.79 -5.13
N PHE A 23 0.98 -10.80 -3.87
CA PHE A 23 2.40 -10.86 -3.53
C PHE A 23 2.95 -12.28 -3.51
N VAL A 24 2.20 -13.22 -2.97
CA VAL A 24 2.69 -14.61 -2.86
C VAL A 24 2.42 -15.39 -4.15
N GLU A 25 1.17 -15.42 -4.59
CA GLU A 25 0.80 -16.27 -5.74
C GLU A 25 1.23 -15.65 -7.07
N GLU A 26 1.09 -14.35 -7.23
CA GLU A 26 1.43 -13.68 -8.49
C GLU A 26 2.90 -13.28 -8.57
N GLN A 27 3.45 -12.68 -7.52
CA GLN A 27 4.83 -12.15 -7.53
C GLN A 27 5.86 -13.10 -6.96
N GLY A 28 5.45 -14.18 -6.31
CA GLY A 28 6.36 -15.19 -5.81
C GLY A 28 7.06 -14.86 -4.50
N VAL A 29 6.57 -13.89 -3.73
CA VAL A 29 7.11 -13.58 -2.41
C VAL A 29 6.82 -14.77 -1.48
N PRO A 30 7.80 -15.27 -0.70
CA PRO A 30 7.51 -16.36 0.25
C PRO A 30 6.43 -15.94 1.24
N LEU A 31 5.50 -16.86 1.51
CA LEU A 31 4.37 -16.58 2.42
C LEU A 31 4.85 -16.08 3.79
N LYS A 32 5.94 -16.65 4.30
CA LYS A 32 6.51 -16.28 5.60
C LYS A 32 7.01 -14.83 5.65
N ASP A 33 7.34 -14.25 4.48
CA ASP A 33 7.88 -12.90 4.39
C ASP A 33 6.80 -11.85 4.13
N GLU A 34 5.61 -12.26 3.69
CA GLU A 34 4.53 -11.32 3.36
C GLU A 34 3.84 -10.79 4.61
N PHE A 35 3.60 -11.63 5.61
CA PHE A 35 2.92 -11.24 6.84
C PHE A 35 3.96 -11.01 7.94
N ASP A 36 3.80 -9.93 8.70
CA ASP A 36 4.79 -9.51 9.69
C ASP A 36 4.13 -9.12 11.02
N GLU A 37 4.95 -8.67 11.97
CA GLU A 37 4.50 -8.29 13.31
C GLU A 37 3.68 -7.01 13.35
N HIS A 38 3.56 -6.30 12.23
CA HIS A 38 2.87 -5.00 12.19
C HIS A 38 1.41 -5.10 11.75
N GLU A 39 0.90 -6.30 11.49
CA GLU A 39 -0.45 -6.45 10.91
C GLU A 39 -1.55 -5.88 11.80
N GLU A 40 -1.46 -6.04 13.11
CA GLU A 40 -2.50 -5.55 14.03
C GLU A 40 -2.37 -4.07 14.35
N THR A 41 -1.18 -3.51 14.23
CA THR A 41 -0.91 -2.11 14.61
C THR A 41 -0.95 -1.15 13.42
N ALA A 42 -0.74 -1.64 12.21
CA ALA A 42 -0.80 -0.82 11.00
C ALA A 42 -2.24 -0.39 10.71
N LYS A 43 -2.37 0.75 10.02
CA LYS A 43 -3.67 1.20 9.51
C LYS A 43 -3.85 0.62 8.12
N HIS A 44 -4.87 -0.20 7.93
CA HIS A 44 -5.17 -0.85 6.64
C HIS A 44 -6.36 -0.20 5.99
N MET A 45 -6.27 0.02 4.68
CA MET A 45 -7.40 0.46 3.86
C MET A 45 -7.80 -0.66 2.92
N LEU A 46 -9.10 -0.83 2.75
CA LEU A 46 -9.68 -1.87 1.91
C LEU A 46 -10.66 -1.23 0.95
N ILE A 47 -10.51 -1.54 -0.34
CA ILE A 47 -11.41 -1.03 -1.36
C ILE A 47 -12.26 -2.17 -1.92
N TYR A 48 -13.56 -1.95 -1.95
CA TYR A 48 -14.53 -2.83 -2.60
C TYR A 48 -14.91 -2.24 -3.95
N TYR A 49 -14.92 -3.07 -4.97
CA TYR A 49 -15.41 -2.70 -6.30
C TYR A 49 -16.47 -3.71 -6.71
N ASN A 50 -17.65 -3.22 -7.09
CA ASN A 50 -18.83 -4.08 -7.35
C ASN A 50 -19.08 -5.04 -6.19
N ASN A 51 -18.99 -4.53 -4.94
CA ASN A 51 -19.21 -5.28 -3.71
C ASN A 51 -18.23 -6.44 -3.46
N LYS A 52 -17.06 -6.40 -4.11
CA LYS A 52 -16.01 -7.42 -3.93
C LYS A 52 -14.73 -6.76 -3.43
N PRO A 53 -14.01 -7.39 -2.48
CA PRO A 53 -12.69 -6.89 -2.09
C PRO A 53 -11.79 -6.86 -3.32
N ALA A 54 -11.19 -5.70 -3.61
CA ALA A 54 -10.47 -5.50 -4.85
C ALA A 54 -9.05 -5.00 -4.68
N ALA A 55 -8.79 -4.20 -3.64
CA ALA A 55 -7.49 -3.56 -3.44
C ALA A 55 -7.27 -3.26 -1.97
N SER A 56 -6.02 -3.15 -1.57
CA SER A 56 -5.69 -2.78 -0.20
C SER A 56 -4.32 -2.12 -0.12
N GLY A 57 -4.05 -1.53 1.03
CA GLY A 57 -2.76 -0.98 1.39
C GLY A 57 -2.75 -0.66 2.87
N ARG A 58 -1.57 -0.44 3.42
CA ARG A 58 -1.45 -0.08 4.84
C ARG A 58 -0.42 1.02 5.02
N PHE A 59 -0.48 1.71 6.16
CA PHE A 59 0.65 2.52 6.58
C PHE A 59 0.97 2.26 8.05
N ARG A 60 2.24 2.48 8.37
CA ARG A 60 2.74 2.52 9.75
C ARG A 60 3.33 3.90 9.98
N ILE A 61 3.33 4.32 11.24
CA ILE A 61 4.04 5.53 11.63
C ILE A 61 5.44 5.09 12.04
N VAL A 62 6.46 5.56 11.32
CA VAL A 62 7.87 5.27 11.61
C VAL A 62 8.54 6.60 11.87
N ASP A 63 9.13 6.76 13.06
CA ASP A 63 9.64 8.05 13.55
C ASP A 63 8.53 9.09 13.46
N ASP A 64 8.59 10.05 12.56
CA ASP A 64 7.57 11.08 12.41
C ASP A 64 6.98 11.11 11.00
N TYR A 65 7.10 10.01 10.26
CA TYR A 65 6.57 9.94 8.90
C TYR A 65 5.66 8.73 8.70
N THR A 66 4.86 8.81 7.64
CA THR A 66 3.98 7.73 7.20
C THR A 66 4.76 6.78 6.31
N LYS A 67 4.87 5.51 6.71
CA LYS A 67 5.45 4.50 5.81
C LYS A 67 4.32 3.73 5.14
N ILE A 68 4.15 3.96 3.86
CA ILE A 68 3.12 3.28 3.05
C ILE A 68 3.68 1.95 2.56
N GLU A 69 2.91 0.88 2.76
CA GLU A 69 3.34 -0.47 2.47
C GLU A 69 2.19 -1.30 1.90
N ARG A 70 2.54 -2.35 1.16
CA ARG A 70 1.58 -3.38 0.75
C ARG A 70 0.45 -2.86 -0.13
N ILE A 71 0.74 -1.88 -1.00
CA ILE A 71 -0.24 -1.42 -1.98
C ILE A 71 -0.43 -2.52 -3.01
N CYS A 72 -1.65 -2.98 -3.18
CA CYS A 72 -1.93 -4.02 -4.17
C CYS A 72 -3.37 -3.97 -4.66
N VAL A 73 -3.55 -4.41 -5.90
CA VAL A 73 -4.85 -4.48 -6.56
C VAL A 73 -4.95 -5.85 -7.20
N LEU A 74 -6.07 -6.54 -7.00
CA LEU A 74 -6.31 -7.82 -7.67
C LEU A 74 -6.31 -7.60 -9.18
N LYS A 75 -5.77 -8.58 -9.91
CA LYS A 75 -5.55 -8.48 -11.35
C LYS A 75 -6.79 -8.04 -12.13
N GLU A 76 -7.95 -8.62 -11.81
CA GLU A 76 -9.20 -8.32 -12.51
C GLU A 76 -9.72 -6.91 -12.28
N PHE A 77 -9.17 -6.18 -11.29
CA PHE A 77 -9.62 -4.83 -10.96
C PHE A 77 -8.59 -3.76 -11.32
N ARG A 78 -7.47 -4.10 -11.98
CA ARG A 78 -6.36 -3.15 -12.21
C ARG A 78 -6.66 -2.03 -13.19
N LYS A 79 -7.69 -2.16 -14.01
CA LYS A 79 -8.03 -1.15 -15.01
C LYS A 79 -8.92 -0.02 -14.48
N TYR A 80 -9.24 -0.01 -13.19
CA TYR A 80 -10.21 0.95 -12.63
C TYR A 80 -9.56 2.03 -11.76
N GLY A 81 -8.23 2.14 -11.75
CA GLY A 81 -7.55 3.18 -10.98
C GLY A 81 -7.57 2.99 -9.47
N LEU A 82 -7.74 1.77 -8.99
CA LEU A 82 -7.88 1.53 -7.55
C LEU A 82 -6.60 1.74 -6.76
N GLY A 83 -5.42 1.52 -7.36
CA GLY A 83 -4.15 1.78 -6.69
C GLY A 83 -4.02 3.23 -6.26
N LYS A 84 -4.40 4.16 -7.14
CA LYS A 84 -4.43 5.59 -6.83
C LYS A 84 -5.36 5.87 -5.66
N GLU A 85 -6.52 5.24 -5.62
CA GLU A 85 -7.50 5.43 -4.55
C GLU A 85 -6.98 4.89 -3.21
N VAL A 86 -6.28 3.75 -3.22
CA VAL A 86 -5.66 3.20 -2.01
C VAL A 86 -4.65 4.21 -1.45
N VAL A 87 -3.74 4.72 -2.28
CA VAL A 87 -2.72 5.66 -1.84
C VAL A 87 -3.38 6.93 -1.29
N ALA A 88 -4.35 7.48 -2.02
CA ALA A 88 -5.05 8.69 -1.57
C ALA A 88 -5.72 8.50 -0.22
N SER A 89 -6.36 7.35 0.00
CA SER A 89 -7.05 7.07 1.27
C SER A 89 -6.07 6.93 2.43
N LEU A 90 -4.90 6.34 2.19
CA LEU A 90 -3.85 6.23 3.21
C LEU A 90 -3.29 7.61 3.55
N GLU A 91 -3.05 8.45 2.55
CA GLU A 91 -2.57 9.82 2.77
C GLU A 91 -3.56 10.64 3.60
N GLU A 92 -4.85 10.53 3.28
CA GLU A 92 -5.88 11.25 4.04
C GLU A 92 -5.94 10.78 5.49
N ALA A 93 -5.85 9.47 5.73
CA ALA A 93 -5.84 8.93 7.09
C ALA A 93 -4.60 9.41 7.85
N ALA A 94 -3.44 9.45 7.20
CA ALA A 94 -2.19 9.93 7.80
C ALA A 94 -2.26 11.40 8.16
N LYS A 95 -2.83 12.24 7.28
CA LYS A 95 -3.01 13.67 7.55
C LYS A 95 -3.88 13.89 8.78
N LYS A 96 -4.93 13.09 8.95
CA LYS A 96 -5.80 13.19 10.13
C LYS A 96 -5.06 12.89 11.43
N GLU A 97 -3.98 12.13 11.36
CA GLU A 97 -3.14 11.87 12.52
C GLU A 97 -2.00 12.88 12.68
N GLY A 98 -2.00 13.94 11.88
CA GLY A 98 -1.02 15.03 11.99
C GLY A 98 0.28 14.80 11.24
N LEU A 99 0.36 13.76 10.42
CA LEU A 99 1.57 13.48 9.65
C LEU A 99 1.66 14.39 8.43
N THR A 100 2.89 14.78 8.07
CA THR A 100 3.12 15.75 7.00
C THR A 100 3.85 15.17 5.80
N GLN A 101 4.29 13.92 5.87
CA GLN A 101 5.05 13.30 4.80
C GLN A 101 4.86 11.79 4.78
N ALA A 102 5.09 11.21 3.61
CA ALA A 102 5.04 9.77 3.42
C ALA A 102 6.29 9.29 2.69
N LYS A 103 6.71 8.08 3.01
CA LYS A 103 7.76 7.35 2.29
C LYS A 103 7.24 5.97 1.96
N LEU A 104 7.76 5.41 0.87
CA LEU A 104 7.45 4.04 0.50
C LEU A 104 8.63 3.41 -0.22
N HIS A 105 8.67 2.09 -0.21
CA HIS A 105 9.58 1.31 -1.04
C HIS A 105 8.78 0.88 -2.27
N GLY A 106 8.99 1.57 -3.38
CA GLY A 106 8.28 1.27 -4.62
C GLY A 106 9.07 0.33 -5.50
N GLN A 107 8.39 -0.66 -6.08
CA GLN A 107 9.02 -1.49 -7.10
C GLN A 107 9.38 -0.59 -8.30
N VAL A 108 10.52 -0.85 -8.93
CA VAL A 108 11.05 0.02 -9.99
C VAL A 108 10.02 0.21 -11.12
N GLN A 109 9.30 -0.84 -11.51
CA GLN A 109 8.30 -0.72 -12.57
C GLN A 109 7.10 0.14 -12.16
N ALA A 110 6.92 0.39 -10.86
CA ALA A 110 5.82 1.23 -10.36
C ALA A 110 6.23 2.69 -10.15
N GLU A 111 7.51 3.04 -10.37
CA GLU A 111 7.96 4.43 -10.21
C GLU A 111 7.09 5.44 -10.97
N PRO A 112 6.76 5.22 -12.25
CA PRO A 112 5.92 6.19 -12.97
C PRO A 112 4.56 6.39 -12.32
N PHE A 113 3.98 5.34 -11.77
CA PHE A 113 2.72 5.42 -11.06
C PHE A 113 2.81 6.34 -9.84
N TYR A 114 3.85 6.15 -9.03
CA TYR A 114 4.03 6.98 -7.82
C TYR A 114 4.47 8.41 -8.17
N HIS A 115 5.27 8.60 -9.23
CA HIS A 115 5.62 9.96 -9.69
C HIS A 115 4.38 10.77 -10.02
N LYS A 116 3.39 10.16 -10.66
CA LYS A 116 2.13 10.85 -10.98
C LYS A 116 1.34 11.24 -9.75
N LEU A 117 1.56 10.56 -8.63
CA LEU A 117 0.90 10.86 -7.36
C LEU A 117 1.67 11.87 -6.51
N GLY A 118 2.80 12.37 -7.03
CA GLY A 118 3.59 13.39 -6.35
C GLY A 118 4.78 12.87 -5.57
N TYR A 119 5.12 11.59 -5.70
CA TYR A 119 6.29 11.01 -5.03
C TYR A 119 7.54 11.24 -5.85
N LYS A 120 8.66 11.43 -5.15
CA LYS A 120 9.98 11.60 -5.76
C LYS A 120 10.89 10.47 -5.32
N THR A 121 11.68 9.93 -6.25
CA THR A 121 12.69 8.92 -5.95
C THR A 121 13.84 9.57 -5.18
N VAL A 122 14.19 9.01 -4.01
CA VAL A 122 15.22 9.57 -3.13
C VAL A 122 16.33 8.57 -2.80
N SER A 123 16.40 7.44 -3.50
CA SER A 123 17.45 6.44 -3.30
C SER A 123 17.87 5.80 -4.62
N ASP A 124 19.02 5.11 -4.57
CA ASP A 124 19.40 4.20 -5.65
C ASP A 124 18.55 2.93 -5.59
N VAL A 125 18.63 2.10 -6.61
CA VAL A 125 17.94 0.81 -6.66
C VAL A 125 18.52 -0.14 -5.63
N PHE A 126 17.66 -0.81 -4.88
CA PHE A 126 18.05 -1.88 -3.96
C PHE A 126 17.11 -3.07 -4.13
N MET A 127 17.54 -4.23 -3.67
CA MET A 127 16.73 -5.45 -3.76
C MET A 127 15.94 -5.65 -2.48
N GLU A 128 14.65 -5.93 -2.61
CA GLU A 128 13.79 -6.27 -1.49
C GLU A 128 12.92 -7.45 -1.92
N ASP A 129 12.99 -8.54 -1.18
CA ASP A 129 12.32 -9.81 -1.54
C ASP A 129 12.69 -10.27 -2.95
N GLY A 130 13.92 -10.02 -3.38
CA GLY A 130 14.38 -10.40 -4.72
C GLY A 130 13.86 -9.52 -5.84
N ILE A 131 13.21 -8.41 -5.53
CA ILE A 131 12.60 -7.49 -6.52
C ILE A 131 13.29 -6.12 -6.42
N PRO A 132 13.67 -5.48 -7.54
CA PRO A 132 14.27 -4.14 -7.50
C PRO A 132 13.29 -3.08 -7.00
N HIS A 133 13.74 -2.29 -6.03
CA HIS A 133 12.94 -1.22 -5.41
C HIS A 133 13.72 0.08 -5.34
N VAL A 134 13.03 1.18 -5.13
CA VAL A 134 13.60 2.49 -4.77
C VAL A 134 12.79 3.07 -3.61
N ILE A 135 13.42 3.93 -2.81
CA ILE A 135 12.69 4.69 -1.80
C ILE A 135 12.12 5.93 -2.47
N MET A 136 10.83 6.17 -2.23
CA MET A 136 10.15 7.35 -2.76
C MET A 136 9.51 8.13 -1.61
N LYS A 137 9.44 9.45 -1.76
CA LYS A 137 8.98 10.37 -0.71
C LYS A 137 8.01 11.39 -1.27
N LYS A 138 7.01 11.75 -0.47
CA LYS A 138 6.08 12.83 -0.77
C LYS A 138 5.83 13.65 0.47
N GLU A 139 5.83 14.98 0.33
CA GLU A 139 5.39 15.89 1.37
C GLU A 139 3.94 16.26 1.09
N PHE A 140 3.10 16.22 2.13
CA PHE A 140 1.69 16.54 1.98
C PHE A 140 1.49 18.05 1.94
N SER A 141 0.64 18.50 1.03
CA SER A 141 0.20 19.89 1.04
C SER A 141 -0.83 20.10 2.16
N CYS A 142 -0.79 21.25 2.77
CA CYS A 142 -1.74 21.65 3.81
C CYS A 142 -3.11 21.95 3.21
#